data_a5833ab360c88df4925d953da142f4d8
#
_entry.id   a5833ab360c88df4925d953da142f4d8
#
_cell.length_a   1.000
_cell.length_b   1.000
_cell.length_c   1.000
_cell.angle_alpha   90.00
_cell.angle_beta   90.00
_cell.angle_gamma   90.00
#
_symmetry.space_group_name_H-M   'P 1'
#
loop_
_entity.id
_entity.type
_entity.pdbx_description
1 polymer ?
#
loop_
_entity_poly.entity_id
_entity_poly.type
_entity_poly.pdbx_seq_one_letter_code
_entity_poly.pdbx_strand_id
1 'polypeptide(L)'
;MGADYHGKPSQPQPCDDPPHCASFTRHPQATMTPPLLSPPRRRAARGFTLIELLVVLVIIGVLAALIVPNVLNRAEEARVTAARTDVNNLMQALKLYKLDNQRFPSAEQGLESLVKKPTVGSVPPNWKPYLDKLPNDPWGRAYQYVNPGVKGEIDIFSFGADGQPGGEGNDADVGSWQ
;
A
#
# COMPACT_ATOMS: atom_id res chain seq x y z
N MET A 1 -38.40 -24.61 13.55
CA MET A 1 -38.95 -23.39 14.16
C MET A 1 -38.33 -22.22 13.42
N GLY A 2 -39.00 -21.74 12.54
CA GLY A 2 -39.28 -20.83 11.57
C GLY A 2 -39.59 -19.44 12.13
N ALA A 3 -39.12 -18.39 11.50
CA ALA A 3 -39.75 -17.09 11.49
C ALA A 3 -39.24 -16.31 10.28
N ASP A 4 -40.07 -16.36 9.23
CA ASP A 4 -40.02 -15.46 8.09
C ASP A 4 -40.54 -14.07 8.50
N TYR A 5 -39.82 -13.01 8.17
CA TYR A 5 -40.33 -11.64 8.20
C TYR A 5 -40.29 -11.06 6.78
N HIS A 6 -41.43 -11.23 6.10
CA HIS A 6 -41.81 -10.46 4.93
C HIS A 6 -42.41 -9.10 5.36
N GLY A 7 -41.69 -8.03 5.16
CA GLY A 7 -42.18 -6.66 5.22
C GLY A 7 -42.63 -6.17 3.83
N LYS A 8 -43.93 -6.03 3.67
CA LYS A 8 -44.63 -5.55 2.46
C LYS A 8 -44.67 -4.02 2.43
N PRO A 9 -44.38 -3.34 1.33
CA PRO A 9 -44.53 -1.89 1.24
C PRO A 9 -45.97 -1.49 1.09
N SER A 10 -46.41 -0.51 1.91
CA SER A 10 -47.73 0.11 1.88
C SER A 10 -47.87 1.07 0.71
N GLN A 11 -48.95 0.86 -0.06
CA GLN A 11 -49.42 1.76 -1.11
C GLN A 11 -50.18 2.95 -0.51
N PRO A 12 -50.15 4.13 -1.15
CA PRO A 12 -51.02 5.25 -0.77
C PRO A 12 -52.43 5.06 -1.36
N GLN A 13 -53.42 5.31 -0.51
CA GLN A 13 -54.85 5.27 -0.88
C GLN A 13 -55.31 6.59 -1.53
N PRO A 14 -56.27 6.56 -2.45
CA PRO A 14 -56.87 7.76 -3.02
C PRO A 14 -57.98 8.31 -2.11
N CYS A 15 -58.00 9.62 -1.97
CA CYS A 15 -59.10 10.33 -1.34
C CYS A 15 -60.20 10.64 -2.40
N ASP A 16 -61.34 9.99 -2.24
CA ASP A 16 -62.61 10.39 -2.85
C ASP A 16 -63.35 11.28 -1.83
N ASP A 17 -63.79 12.46 -2.24
CA ASP A 17 -65.15 12.94 -2.34
C ASP A 17 -65.31 14.48 -2.29
N PRO A 18 -66.22 15.05 -3.10
CA PRO A 18 -66.55 16.46 -3.17
C PRO A 18 -67.83 16.76 -2.37
N PRO A 19 -68.52 17.90 -2.47
CA PRO A 19 -68.19 19.28 -2.85
C PRO A 19 -68.75 20.31 -1.84
N HIS A 20 -68.20 21.49 -1.81
CA HIS A 20 -68.96 22.65 -1.36
C HIS A 20 -68.71 23.85 -2.30
N CYS A 21 -69.73 24.17 -3.09
CA CYS A 21 -69.95 25.47 -3.70
C CYS A 21 -70.01 26.58 -2.67
N ALA A 22 -69.18 27.59 -2.78
CA ALA A 22 -69.47 28.90 -2.21
C ALA A 22 -68.81 30.02 -3.03
N SER A 23 -69.70 30.75 -3.68
CA SER A 23 -69.72 32.20 -3.91
C SER A 23 -68.47 32.87 -4.47
N PHE A 24 -68.61 33.17 -5.72
CA PHE A 24 -67.88 34.10 -6.54
C PHE A 24 -67.98 35.55 -6.01
N THR A 25 -67.02 36.03 -5.30
CA THR A 25 -66.83 37.47 -5.06
C THR A 25 -65.73 37.98 -5.97
N ARG A 26 -66.10 38.82 -6.96
CA ARG A 26 -65.23 39.56 -7.83
C ARG A 26 -64.37 40.52 -6.98
N HIS A 27 -63.08 40.21 -6.81
CA HIS A 27 -62.12 41.21 -6.42
C HIS A 27 -61.59 41.98 -7.63
N PRO A 28 -61.36 43.30 -7.50
CA PRO A 28 -60.80 44.11 -8.59
C PRO A 28 -59.36 43.68 -8.86
N GLN A 29 -59.05 43.54 -10.11
CA GLN A 29 -57.71 43.20 -10.61
C GLN A 29 -56.77 44.37 -10.25
N ALA A 30 -55.91 44.14 -9.24
CA ALA A 30 -54.74 44.96 -9.03
C ALA A 30 -53.72 44.62 -10.15
N THR A 31 -53.46 45.57 -10.98
CA THR A 31 -52.37 45.49 -12.00
C THR A 31 -51.05 45.39 -11.28
N MET A 32 -50.57 44.12 -11.07
CA MET A 32 -49.23 43.85 -10.61
C MET A 32 -48.25 44.12 -11.75
N THR A 33 -47.57 45.25 -11.69
CA THR A 33 -46.33 45.49 -12.45
C THR A 33 -45.30 44.46 -12.04
N PRO A 34 -44.74 43.66 -12.95
CA PRO A 34 -43.66 42.72 -12.58
C PRO A 34 -42.43 43.47 -12.09
N PRO A 35 -41.80 43.04 -11.01
CA PRO A 35 -40.53 43.64 -10.59
C PRO A 35 -39.50 43.38 -11.66
N LEU A 36 -38.83 44.46 -12.12
CA LEU A 36 -37.66 44.38 -12.98
C LEU A 36 -36.56 43.61 -12.25
N LEU A 37 -36.45 42.32 -12.57
CA LEU A 37 -35.34 41.47 -12.13
C LEU A 37 -34.03 42.04 -12.72
N SER A 38 -33.26 42.68 -11.90
CA SER A 38 -31.90 43.12 -12.27
C SER A 38 -31.11 41.91 -12.70
N PRO A 39 -30.46 41.91 -13.86
CA PRO A 39 -29.67 40.76 -14.30
C PRO A 39 -28.56 40.50 -13.30
N PRO A 40 -28.28 39.21 -13.00
CA PRO A 40 -27.21 38.85 -12.06
C PRO A 40 -25.87 39.39 -12.60
N ARG A 41 -25.21 40.24 -11.84
CA ARG A 41 -23.86 40.69 -12.14
C ARG A 41 -22.95 39.51 -12.30
N ARG A 42 -22.62 39.13 -13.52
CA ARG A 42 -21.60 38.14 -13.83
C ARG A 42 -20.29 38.64 -13.22
N ARG A 43 -19.87 38.01 -12.12
CA ARG A 43 -18.51 38.22 -11.60
C ARG A 43 -17.56 37.80 -12.72
N ALA A 44 -16.82 38.71 -13.27
CA ALA A 44 -15.77 38.40 -14.22
C ALA A 44 -14.80 37.45 -13.55
N ALA A 45 -14.75 36.19 -14.01
CA ALA A 45 -13.72 35.26 -13.60
C ALA A 45 -12.39 35.81 -14.03
N ARG A 46 -11.54 36.21 -13.07
CA ARG A 46 -10.18 36.62 -13.37
C ARG A 46 -9.42 35.41 -13.86
N GLY A 47 -9.10 35.37 -15.14
CA GLY A 47 -8.22 34.34 -15.70
C GLY A 47 -6.78 34.58 -15.20
N PHE A 48 -6.05 33.48 -15.00
CA PHE A 48 -4.63 33.52 -14.70
C PHE A 48 -3.85 34.09 -15.90
N THR A 49 -2.85 34.92 -15.64
CA THR A 49 -1.94 35.41 -16.67
C THR A 49 -0.90 34.32 -16.99
N LEU A 50 -0.39 34.33 -18.21
CA LEU A 50 0.66 33.41 -18.65
C LEU A 50 1.93 33.57 -17.79
N ILE A 51 2.27 34.82 -17.42
CA ILE A 51 3.43 35.08 -16.55
C ILE A 51 3.25 34.54 -15.15
N GLU A 52 2.03 34.57 -14.60
CA GLU A 52 1.72 34.05 -13.27
C GLU A 52 1.92 32.53 -13.19
N LEU A 53 1.48 31.79 -14.23
CA LEU A 53 1.75 30.35 -14.35
C LEU A 53 3.25 30.06 -14.53
N LEU A 54 3.95 30.86 -15.32
CA LEU A 54 5.38 30.71 -15.55
C LEU A 54 6.17 30.87 -14.25
N VAL A 55 5.88 31.91 -13.45
CA VAL A 55 6.53 32.15 -12.16
C VAL A 55 6.29 30.98 -11.19
N VAL A 56 5.06 30.47 -11.12
CA VAL A 56 4.73 29.32 -10.28
C VAL A 56 5.52 28.09 -10.70
N LEU A 57 5.61 27.79 -12.00
CA LEU A 57 6.38 26.66 -12.51
C LEU A 57 7.88 26.77 -12.18
N VAL A 58 8.45 27.99 -12.29
CA VAL A 58 9.85 28.21 -11.90
C VAL A 58 10.08 27.97 -10.42
N ILE A 59 9.20 28.48 -9.55
CA ILE A 59 9.32 28.29 -8.10
C ILE A 59 9.21 26.81 -7.75
N ILE A 60 8.20 26.08 -8.30
CA ILE A 60 8.05 24.64 -8.07
C ILE A 60 9.27 23.87 -8.58
N GLY A 61 9.80 24.21 -9.75
CA GLY A 61 10.99 23.59 -10.32
C GLY A 61 12.23 23.74 -9.43
N VAL A 62 12.46 24.92 -8.89
CA VAL A 62 13.58 25.18 -7.96
C VAL A 62 13.41 24.39 -6.65
N LEU A 63 12.20 24.40 -6.06
CA LEU A 63 11.93 23.64 -4.83
C LEU A 63 12.05 22.12 -5.06
N ALA A 64 11.54 21.60 -6.18
CA ALA A 64 11.64 20.19 -6.53
C ALA A 64 13.10 19.74 -6.67
N ALA A 65 13.97 20.56 -7.27
CA ALA A 65 15.38 20.24 -7.44
C ALA A 65 16.13 20.02 -6.11
N LEU A 66 15.70 20.69 -5.03
CA LEU A 66 16.30 20.56 -3.69
C LEU A 66 15.74 19.37 -2.90
N ILE A 67 14.47 19.02 -3.10
CA ILE A 67 13.76 18.03 -2.27
C ILE A 67 13.93 16.62 -2.84
N VAL A 68 13.85 16.43 -4.15
CA VAL A 68 13.83 15.11 -4.81
C VAL A 68 15.02 14.22 -4.43
N PRO A 69 16.30 14.67 -4.51
CA PRO A 69 17.43 13.81 -4.20
C PRO A 69 17.43 13.31 -2.74
N ASN A 70 16.98 14.14 -1.82
CA ASN A 70 16.96 13.79 -0.40
C ASN A 70 15.90 12.72 -0.08
N VAL A 71 14.74 12.77 -0.72
CA VAL A 71 13.67 11.79 -0.54
C VAL A 71 14.06 10.43 -1.12
N LEU A 72 14.73 10.39 -2.28
CA LEU A 72 15.18 9.14 -2.89
C LEU A 72 16.21 8.41 -2.02
N ASN A 73 17.19 9.13 -1.47
CA ASN A 73 18.18 8.54 -0.58
C ASN A 73 17.54 7.93 0.69
N ARG A 74 16.55 8.62 1.28
CA ARG A 74 15.82 8.10 2.45
C ARG A 74 15.03 6.83 2.13
N ALA A 75 14.47 6.72 0.93
CA ALA A 75 13.75 5.52 0.50
C ALA A 75 14.69 4.31 0.39
N GLU A 76 15.91 4.50 -0.14
CA GLU A 76 16.91 3.42 -0.22
C GLU A 76 17.44 3.02 1.16
N GLU A 77 17.74 3.97 2.06
CA GLU A 77 18.11 3.68 3.45
C GLU A 77 17.04 2.83 4.16
N ALA A 78 15.76 3.12 3.92
CA ALA A 78 14.65 2.35 4.47
C ALA A 78 14.62 0.92 3.91
N ARG A 79 14.91 0.71 2.62
CA ARG A 79 15.03 -0.62 2.00
C ARG A 79 16.17 -1.44 2.60
N VAL A 80 17.35 -0.84 2.77
CA VAL A 80 18.48 -1.50 3.42
C VAL A 80 18.12 -1.93 4.86
N THR A 81 17.42 -1.05 5.60
CA THR A 81 16.98 -1.37 6.97
C THR A 81 15.96 -2.53 6.99
N ALA A 82 15.03 -2.55 6.03
CA ALA A 82 14.08 -3.64 5.87
C ALA A 82 14.80 -4.96 5.55
N ALA A 83 15.75 -4.94 4.60
CA ALA A 83 16.55 -6.11 4.26
C ALA A 83 17.31 -6.68 5.48
N ARG A 84 17.92 -5.82 6.31
CA ARG A 84 18.58 -6.26 7.56
C ARG A 84 17.61 -6.94 8.52
N THR A 85 16.41 -6.38 8.64
CA THR A 85 15.37 -6.96 9.50
C THR A 85 14.96 -8.34 9.00
N ASP A 86 14.78 -8.51 7.70
CA ASP A 86 14.43 -9.79 7.10
C ASP A 86 15.55 -10.83 7.25
N VAL A 87 16.80 -10.44 7.02
CA VAL A 87 17.98 -11.32 7.23
C VAL A 87 18.01 -11.79 8.68
N ASN A 88 17.79 -10.91 9.66
CA ASN A 88 17.73 -11.27 11.07
C ASN A 88 16.58 -12.25 11.39
N ASN A 89 15.40 -12.04 10.82
CA ASN A 89 14.25 -12.92 10.99
C ASN A 89 14.53 -14.30 10.38
N LEU A 90 15.09 -14.36 9.18
CA LEU A 90 15.50 -15.60 8.52
C LEU A 90 16.57 -16.35 9.35
N MET A 91 17.55 -15.62 9.90
CA MET A 91 18.57 -16.20 10.76
C MET A 91 17.96 -16.80 12.03
N GLN A 92 16.98 -16.12 12.66
CA GLN A 92 16.28 -16.67 13.82
C GLN A 92 15.51 -17.95 13.46
N ALA A 93 14.80 -17.97 12.33
CA ALA A 93 14.10 -19.18 11.86
C ALA A 93 15.08 -20.33 11.61
N LEU A 94 16.25 -20.08 11.02
CA LEU A 94 17.29 -21.08 10.81
C LEU A 94 17.89 -21.59 12.13
N LYS A 95 18.08 -20.72 13.13
CA LYS A 95 18.50 -21.15 14.47
C LYS A 95 17.48 -22.06 15.14
N LEU A 96 16.17 -21.76 15.00
CA LEU A 96 15.10 -22.65 15.48
C LEU A 96 15.12 -23.97 14.73
N TYR A 97 15.27 -23.96 13.40
CA TYR A 97 15.44 -25.18 12.61
C TYR A 97 16.61 -26.02 13.11
N LYS A 98 17.77 -25.40 13.38
CA LYS A 98 18.95 -26.09 13.94
C LYS A 98 18.70 -26.67 15.32
N LEU A 99 17.97 -25.97 16.18
CA LEU A 99 17.60 -26.50 17.52
C LEU A 99 16.77 -27.77 17.43
N ASP A 100 15.78 -27.81 16.54
CA ASP A 100 14.89 -28.96 16.39
C ASP A 100 15.56 -30.13 15.65
N ASN A 101 16.42 -29.84 14.67
CA ASN A 101 16.96 -30.85 13.74
C ASN A 101 18.47 -31.06 13.89
N GLN A 102 19.13 -30.42 14.88
CA GLN A 102 20.54 -30.50 15.21
C GLN A 102 21.51 -30.08 14.09
N ARG A 103 20.99 -29.46 13.04
CA ARG A 103 21.78 -28.97 11.90
C ARG A 103 21.03 -27.89 11.15
N PHE A 104 21.75 -27.08 10.41
CA PHE A 104 21.14 -26.19 9.41
C PHE A 104 20.71 -26.94 8.16
N PRO A 105 19.78 -26.41 7.37
CA PRO A 105 19.48 -26.93 6.04
C PRO A 105 20.74 -27.01 5.18
N SER A 106 20.86 -28.03 4.32
CA SER A 106 21.94 -28.06 3.35
C SER A 106 21.77 -26.96 2.28
N ALA A 107 22.86 -26.65 1.56
CA ALA A 107 22.78 -25.69 0.45
C ALA A 107 21.71 -26.07 -0.60
N GLU A 108 21.54 -27.37 -0.85
CA GLU A 108 20.52 -27.89 -1.77
C GLU A 108 19.09 -27.73 -1.24
N GLN A 109 18.91 -27.82 0.09
CA GLN A 109 17.62 -27.63 0.76
C GLN A 109 17.22 -26.15 0.80
N GLY A 110 18.19 -25.27 0.91
CA GLY A 110 17.99 -23.84 0.88
C GLY A 110 17.05 -23.29 1.94
N LEU A 111 16.65 -22.04 1.79
CA LEU A 111 15.66 -21.37 2.66
C LEU A 111 14.25 -21.96 2.51
N GLU A 112 13.94 -22.62 1.38
CA GLU A 112 12.63 -23.25 1.17
C GLU A 112 12.31 -24.29 2.26
N SER A 113 13.33 -24.90 2.88
CA SER A 113 13.19 -25.83 3.99
C SER A 113 12.58 -25.21 5.26
N LEU A 114 12.52 -23.88 5.37
CA LEU A 114 11.83 -23.18 6.47
C LEU A 114 10.33 -23.14 6.28
N VAL A 115 9.83 -23.25 5.03
CA VAL A 115 8.42 -23.15 4.69
C VAL A 115 7.84 -24.54 4.36
N LYS A 116 8.60 -25.35 3.62
CA LYS A 116 8.18 -26.67 3.14
C LYS A 116 9.15 -27.75 3.61
N LYS A 117 8.61 -28.92 3.95
CA LYS A 117 9.43 -30.07 4.31
C LYS A 117 10.36 -30.42 3.13
N PRO A 118 11.68 -30.44 3.33
CA PRO A 118 12.61 -30.77 2.25
C PRO A 118 12.41 -32.22 1.80
N THR A 119 12.50 -32.43 0.49
CA THR A 119 12.44 -33.75 -0.14
C THR A 119 13.80 -34.22 -0.66
N VAL A 120 14.79 -33.34 -0.63
CA VAL A 120 16.17 -33.59 -1.09
C VAL A 120 17.11 -33.72 0.11
N GLY A 121 18.17 -34.50 -0.06
CA GLY A 121 19.16 -34.73 1.00
C GLY A 121 18.58 -35.50 2.20
N SER A 122 19.20 -35.34 3.36
CA SER A 122 18.72 -35.97 4.60
C SER A 122 17.52 -35.23 5.15
N VAL A 123 16.34 -35.83 5.05
CA VAL A 123 15.07 -35.26 5.54
C VAL A 123 15.11 -35.23 7.08
N PRO A 124 14.89 -34.07 7.71
CA PRO A 124 14.90 -33.98 9.17
C PRO A 124 13.65 -34.65 9.78
N PRO A 125 13.81 -35.49 10.82
CA PRO A 125 12.70 -36.19 11.44
C PRO A 125 11.72 -35.28 12.19
N ASN A 126 12.26 -34.21 12.81
CA ASN A 126 11.49 -33.27 13.65
C ASN A 126 11.09 -31.99 12.89
N TRP A 127 11.02 -32.05 11.58
CA TRP A 127 10.70 -30.88 10.79
C TRP A 127 9.27 -30.37 11.08
N LYS A 128 9.16 -29.06 11.20
CA LYS A 128 7.91 -28.29 11.24
C LYS A 128 8.08 -27.02 10.40
N PRO A 129 7.00 -26.36 9.94
CA PRO A 129 7.15 -25.07 9.29
C PRO A 129 7.64 -24.01 10.29
N TYR A 130 8.66 -23.25 9.92
CA TYR A 130 9.27 -22.19 10.73
C TYR A 130 8.83 -20.81 10.26
N LEU A 131 8.39 -20.71 9.00
CA LEU A 131 7.84 -19.51 8.39
C LEU A 131 6.62 -19.90 7.54
N ASP A 132 5.65 -19.00 7.44
CA ASP A 132 4.50 -19.17 6.57
C ASP A 132 4.88 -19.01 5.10
N LYS A 133 5.79 -18.07 4.80
CA LYS A 133 6.34 -17.82 3.47
C LYS A 133 7.75 -17.23 3.57
N LEU A 134 8.54 -17.43 2.52
CA LEU A 134 9.83 -16.73 2.38
C LEU A 134 9.57 -15.29 1.92
N PRO A 135 10.17 -14.30 2.56
CA PRO A 135 10.17 -12.95 2.05
C PRO A 135 11.09 -12.82 0.84
N ASN A 136 10.76 -11.91 -0.05
CA ASN A 136 11.72 -11.35 -1.00
C ASN A 136 12.39 -10.14 -0.38
N ASP A 137 13.57 -9.82 -0.88
CA ASP A 137 14.25 -8.60 -0.48
C ASP A 137 13.45 -7.35 -0.95
N PRO A 138 13.72 -6.14 -0.41
CA PRO A 138 13.00 -4.92 -0.77
C PRO A 138 13.16 -4.48 -2.22
N TRP A 139 14.04 -5.13 -2.98
CA TRP A 139 14.23 -4.94 -4.42
C TRP A 139 13.56 -6.04 -5.26
N GLY A 140 12.82 -7.00 -4.60
CA GLY A 140 11.99 -8.02 -5.24
C GLY A 140 12.72 -9.33 -5.56
N ARG A 141 13.94 -9.56 -5.08
CA ARG A 141 14.75 -10.77 -5.32
C ARG A 141 14.70 -11.70 -4.10
N ALA A 142 15.00 -12.98 -4.33
CA ALA A 142 15.14 -13.96 -3.26
C ALA A 142 16.45 -13.73 -2.48
N TYR A 143 16.40 -13.90 -1.16
CA TYR A 143 17.60 -13.92 -0.32
C TYR A 143 18.50 -15.11 -0.69
N GLN A 144 19.80 -14.87 -0.66
CA GLN A 144 20.80 -15.92 -0.88
C GLN A 144 21.11 -16.67 0.41
N TYR A 145 21.36 -17.95 0.30
CA TYR A 145 21.73 -18.83 1.41
C TYR A 145 22.95 -19.65 1.06
N VAL A 146 23.93 -19.64 1.93
CA VAL A 146 25.18 -20.40 1.75
C VAL A 146 25.44 -21.24 3.02
N ASN A 147 25.63 -22.54 2.83
CA ASN A 147 26.01 -23.48 3.86
C ASN A 147 27.01 -24.52 3.29
N PRO A 148 28.27 -24.57 3.77
CA PRO A 148 28.85 -23.74 4.83
C PRO A 148 29.01 -22.27 4.43
N GLY A 149 28.85 -21.36 5.39
CA GLY A 149 29.00 -19.92 5.18
C GLY A 149 30.48 -19.53 4.96
N VAL A 150 30.69 -18.38 4.36
CA VAL A 150 32.03 -17.77 4.17
C VAL A 150 32.39 -16.82 5.31
N LYS A 151 31.38 -16.12 5.86
CA LYS A 151 31.53 -15.16 6.94
C LYS A 151 31.14 -15.72 8.31
N GLY A 152 30.30 -16.75 8.32
CA GLY A 152 29.82 -17.42 9.54
C GLY A 152 29.63 -18.92 9.30
N GLU A 153 28.93 -19.60 10.22
CA GLU A 153 28.59 -21.02 10.07
C GLU A 153 27.66 -21.22 8.86
N ILE A 154 26.76 -20.27 8.66
CA ILE A 154 25.91 -20.10 7.48
C ILE A 154 25.83 -18.61 7.13
N ASP A 155 25.62 -18.30 5.89
CA ASP A 155 25.42 -16.92 5.45
C ASP A 155 24.06 -16.77 4.76
N ILE A 156 23.35 -15.68 5.12
CA ILE A 156 22.15 -15.21 4.43
C ILE A 156 22.41 -13.78 4.01
N PHE A 157 22.07 -13.42 2.77
CA PHE A 157 22.29 -12.06 2.30
C PHE A 157 21.41 -11.71 1.11
N SER A 158 21.27 -10.41 0.88
CA SER A 158 20.79 -9.80 -0.35
C SER A 158 21.93 -9.06 -1.02
N PHE A 159 21.93 -9.01 -2.35
CA PHE A 159 22.90 -8.26 -3.16
C PHE A 159 22.63 -6.76 -3.24
N GLY A 160 21.89 -6.17 -2.28
CA GLY A 160 21.62 -4.74 -2.29
C GLY A 160 20.79 -4.24 -3.47
N ALA A 161 20.89 -2.96 -3.80
CA ALA A 161 20.06 -2.35 -4.84
C ALA A 161 20.44 -2.79 -6.25
N ASP A 162 21.72 -2.96 -6.53
CA ASP A 162 22.22 -3.32 -7.87
C ASP A 162 22.08 -4.81 -8.22
N GLY A 163 21.92 -5.68 -7.21
CA GLY A 163 21.78 -7.13 -7.40
C GLY A 163 23.08 -7.83 -7.78
N GLN A 164 24.24 -7.23 -7.49
CA GLN A 164 25.56 -7.79 -7.77
C GLN A 164 26.36 -7.97 -6.47
N PRO A 165 27.28 -8.93 -6.43
CA PRO A 165 28.14 -9.13 -5.26
C PRO A 165 29.02 -7.91 -4.99
N GLY A 166 29.07 -7.46 -3.72
CA GLY A 166 29.90 -6.35 -3.28
C GLY A 166 29.14 -5.04 -3.16
N GLY A 167 29.66 -3.97 -3.82
CA GLY A 167 29.05 -2.64 -3.81
C GLY A 167 29.38 -1.82 -2.55
N GLU A 168 28.99 -0.54 -2.58
CA GLU A 168 29.11 0.40 -1.48
C GLU A 168 27.80 1.16 -1.26
N GLY A 169 27.58 1.63 -0.04
CA GLY A 169 26.37 2.40 0.30
C GLY A 169 25.08 1.58 0.14
N ASN A 170 24.20 2.03 -0.74
CA ASN A 170 22.91 1.36 -1.00
C ASN A 170 23.06 0.09 -1.87
N ASP A 171 24.14 -0.02 -2.62
CA ASP A 171 24.44 -1.17 -3.47
C ASP A 171 25.22 -2.26 -2.72
N ALA A 172 25.63 -1.97 -1.46
CA ALA A 172 26.35 -2.94 -0.63
C ALA A 172 25.46 -4.15 -0.31
N ASP A 173 26.10 -5.35 -0.30
CA ASP A 173 25.47 -6.57 0.18
C ASP A 173 24.98 -6.41 1.62
N VAL A 174 23.74 -6.81 1.88
CA VAL A 174 23.13 -6.83 3.20
C VAL A 174 23.10 -8.26 3.71
N GLY A 175 23.95 -8.59 4.68
CA GLY A 175 24.17 -9.96 5.11
C GLY A 175 24.10 -10.18 6.62
N SER A 176 24.07 -11.48 6.99
CA SER A 176 23.98 -11.95 8.38
C SER A 176 25.24 -11.68 9.23
N TRP A 177 26.30 -11.15 8.64
CA TRP A 177 27.56 -10.80 9.28
C TRP A 177 27.69 -9.33 9.71
N GLN A 178 26.62 -8.53 9.53
CA GLN A 178 26.59 -7.09 9.86
C GLN A 178 26.00 -6.84 11.24
#